data_82502810d716a52f83e778d038684dd8
#
_entry.id   82502810d716a52f83e778d038684dd8
#
_cell.length_a   1.000
_cell.length_b   1.000
_cell.length_c   1.000
_cell.angle_alpha   90.00
_cell.angle_beta   90.00
_cell.angle_gamma   90.00
#
_symmetry.space_group_name_H-M   'P 1'
#
loop_
_entity.id
_entity.type
_entity.pdbx_description
1 polymer ?
#
loop_
_entity_poly.entity_id
_entity_poly.type
_entity_poly.pdbx_seq_one_letter_code
_entity_poly.pdbx_strand_id
1 'polypeptide(L)'
;VTRPVPGTGTRLREVHAEWTKLRTAPGTLWTVLALVAVTVATSAAASALVSCPSSGCGHDAVRIGLAGVQAGQAVTAVAAVLAITGEYGTGMIRATFTAMPRRGAVLAAKAVVVAGLTLASGTVAVLGSLLAARLVLPHSGFTPEHGFPPLSLADGPTLRAAAGSVLYLALIALFSLGVATAVRDSAAAAGVVLGLLYALAAVPFVMVPDPDWQLLLWRISPMNAGLAVQSTANLSALPLTPWQGVAVLTAWTAASLLLAALLLRRRDA
;
A
#
# COMPACT_ATOMS: atom_id res chain seq x y z
N VAL A 1 9.39 -35.68 24.76
CA VAL A 1 8.29 -35.51 23.79
C VAL A 1 8.81 -34.63 22.67
N THR A 2 9.27 -35.25 21.58
CA THR A 2 9.74 -34.56 20.38
C THR A 2 8.57 -33.91 19.67
N ARG A 3 8.52 -32.57 19.65
CA ARG A 3 7.53 -31.84 18.87
C ARG A 3 7.76 -32.09 17.37
N PRO A 4 6.78 -32.56 16.60
CA PRO A 4 6.95 -32.77 15.18
C PRO A 4 7.24 -31.42 14.51
N VAL A 5 8.27 -31.38 13.67
CA VAL A 5 8.58 -30.25 12.80
C VAL A 5 7.40 -30.12 11.82
N PRO A 6 6.77 -28.94 11.68
CA PRO A 6 5.63 -28.80 10.76
C PRO A 6 6.13 -28.98 9.34
N GLY A 7 5.63 -30.01 8.68
CA GLY A 7 5.83 -30.18 7.25
C GLY A 7 5.16 -29.04 6.47
N THR A 8 5.61 -28.84 5.23
CA THR A 8 5.05 -27.84 4.27
C THR A 8 3.53 -27.92 4.15
N GLY A 9 2.94 -29.12 4.32
CA GLY A 9 1.48 -29.32 4.29
C GLY A 9 0.70 -28.62 5.39
N THR A 10 1.30 -28.36 6.57
CA THR A 10 0.62 -27.64 7.67
C THR A 10 0.49 -26.16 7.35
N ARG A 11 1.51 -25.54 6.80
CA ARG A 11 1.52 -24.12 6.41
C ARG A 11 0.55 -23.81 5.28
N LEU A 12 0.43 -24.70 4.29
CA LEU A 12 -0.54 -24.57 3.20
C LEU A 12 -1.99 -24.63 3.70
N ARG A 13 -2.28 -25.47 4.70
CA ARG A 13 -3.62 -25.54 5.32
C ARG A 13 -3.96 -24.27 6.09
N GLU A 14 -3.00 -23.66 6.77
CA GLU A 14 -3.17 -22.38 7.49
C GLU A 14 -3.50 -21.24 6.51
N VAL A 15 -2.76 -21.12 5.41
CA VAL A 15 -3.01 -20.14 4.35
C VAL A 15 -4.35 -20.38 3.67
N HIS A 16 -4.71 -21.64 3.39
CA HIS A 16 -5.99 -21.98 2.78
C HIS A 16 -7.18 -21.62 3.70
N ALA A 17 -7.06 -21.85 4.99
CA ALA A 17 -8.08 -21.47 5.95
C ALA A 17 -8.29 -19.93 5.99
N GLU A 18 -7.21 -19.13 6.01
CA GLU A 18 -7.28 -17.66 5.97
C GLU A 18 -7.85 -17.16 4.63
N TRP A 19 -7.45 -17.77 3.51
CA TRP A 19 -8.01 -17.47 2.20
C TRP A 19 -9.51 -17.70 2.14
N THR A 20 -9.98 -18.85 2.67
CA THR A 20 -11.42 -19.19 2.69
C THR A 20 -12.21 -18.17 3.51
N LYS A 21 -11.71 -17.75 4.69
CA LYS A 21 -12.34 -16.70 5.50
C LYS A 21 -12.51 -15.40 4.71
N LEU A 22 -11.44 -14.91 4.06
CA LEU A 22 -11.50 -13.67 3.30
C LEU A 22 -12.43 -13.79 2.07
N ARG A 23 -12.40 -14.91 1.36
CA ARG A 23 -13.24 -15.13 0.19
C ARG A 23 -14.74 -15.20 0.54
N THR A 24 -15.09 -15.74 1.71
CA THR A 24 -16.49 -15.87 2.16
C THR A 24 -17.01 -14.64 2.88
N ALA A 25 -16.14 -13.74 3.32
CA ALA A 25 -16.55 -12.49 3.94
C ALA A 25 -17.10 -11.51 2.91
N PRO A 26 -18.37 -11.08 3.00
CA PRO A 26 -18.97 -10.18 2.02
C PRO A 26 -18.27 -8.82 1.92
N GLY A 27 -17.63 -8.38 3.00
CA GLY A 27 -16.86 -7.14 3.03
C GLY A 27 -15.61 -7.15 2.14
N THR A 28 -15.01 -8.32 1.87
CA THR A 28 -13.78 -8.40 1.06
C THR A 28 -14.01 -7.98 -0.39
N LEU A 29 -15.13 -8.40 -0.99
CA LEU A 29 -15.47 -7.98 -2.35
C LEU A 29 -15.66 -6.47 -2.44
N TRP A 30 -16.39 -5.89 -1.48
CA TRP A 30 -16.61 -4.45 -1.43
C TRP A 30 -15.32 -3.65 -1.22
N THR A 31 -14.40 -4.13 -0.40
CA THR A 31 -13.09 -3.47 -0.21
C THR A 31 -12.22 -3.53 -1.46
N VAL A 32 -12.22 -4.66 -2.20
CA VAL A 32 -11.51 -4.79 -3.48
C VAL A 32 -12.11 -3.85 -4.52
N LEU A 33 -13.44 -3.82 -4.66
CA LEU A 33 -14.13 -2.93 -5.58
C LEU A 33 -13.88 -1.45 -5.22
N ALA A 34 -13.93 -1.10 -3.93
CA ALA A 34 -13.63 0.24 -3.46
C ALA A 34 -12.18 0.65 -3.77
N LEU A 35 -11.21 -0.24 -3.53
CA LEU A 35 -9.82 0.00 -3.88
C LEU A 35 -9.65 0.34 -5.36
N VAL A 36 -10.18 -0.52 -6.24
CA VAL A 36 -10.08 -0.31 -7.69
C VAL A 36 -10.80 0.98 -8.10
N ALA A 37 -12.06 1.15 -7.67
CA ALA A 37 -12.86 2.31 -8.06
C ALA A 37 -12.25 3.64 -7.58
N VAL A 38 -11.85 3.73 -6.30
CA VAL A 38 -11.26 4.94 -5.74
C VAL A 38 -9.92 5.27 -6.42
N THR A 39 -9.06 4.26 -6.61
CA THR A 39 -7.76 4.47 -7.24
C THR A 39 -7.91 4.94 -8.69
N VAL A 40 -8.75 4.27 -9.50
CA VAL A 40 -8.94 4.63 -10.91
C VAL A 40 -9.65 5.97 -11.05
N ALA A 41 -10.72 6.21 -10.28
CA ALA A 41 -11.48 7.48 -10.35
C ALA A 41 -10.61 8.67 -9.96
N THR A 42 -9.80 8.54 -8.88
CA THR A 42 -8.90 9.63 -8.45
C THR A 42 -7.77 9.86 -9.46
N SER A 43 -7.22 8.81 -10.06
CA SER A 43 -6.23 8.94 -11.14
C SER A 43 -6.81 9.60 -12.38
N ALA A 44 -8.02 9.23 -12.79
CA ALA A 44 -8.72 9.87 -13.91
C ALA A 44 -9.00 11.34 -13.63
N ALA A 45 -9.50 11.67 -12.43
CA ALA A 45 -9.73 13.04 -12.01
C ALA A 45 -8.45 13.88 -11.99
N ALA A 46 -7.35 13.35 -11.42
CA ALA A 46 -6.05 14.03 -11.43
C ALA A 46 -5.56 14.29 -12.85
N SER A 47 -5.72 13.31 -13.75
CA SER A 47 -5.34 13.44 -15.17
C SER A 47 -6.18 14.49 -15.91
N ALA A 48 -7.44 14.67 -15.53
CA ALA A 48 -8.33 15.67 -16.13
C ALA A 48 -8.11 17.10 -15.60
N LEU A 49 -7.68 17.23 -14.35
CA LEU A 49 -7.49 18.52 -13.70
C LEU A 49 -6.15 19.19 -14.02
N VAL A 50 -5.14 18.41 -14.41
CA VAL A 50 -3.82 18.94 -14.78
C VAL A 50 -3.80 19.20 -16.27
N SER A 51 -3.45 20.44 -16.69
CA SER A 51 -3.34 20.84 -18.09
C SER A 51 -1.90 21.16 -18.47
N CYS A 52 -1.53 20.84 -19.70
CA CYS A 52 -0.22 21.16 -20.30
C CYS A 52 -0.44 21.90 -21.61
N PRO A 53 -0.68 23.24 -21.59
CA PRO A 53 -1.03 24.02 -22.79
C PRO A 53 0.15 24.28 -23.72
N SER A 54 1.38 24.00 -23.30
CA SER A 54 2.60 24.28 -24.09
C SER A 54 3.66 23.21 -23.88
N SER A 55 4.62 23.11 -24.79
CA SER A 55 5.78 22.25 -24.64
C SER A 55 6.60 22.62 -23.39
N GLY A 56 7.09 21.62 -22.65
CA GLY A 56 8.00 21.82 -21.53
C GLY A 56 7.33 22.13 -20.18
N CYS A 57 6.07 21.77 -19.97
CA CYS A 57 5.35 22.02 -18.70
C CYS A 57 5.89 21.25 -17.47
N GLY A 58 6.98 20.50 -17.59
CA GLY A 58 7.71 19.90 -16.46
C GLY A 58 6.97 18.86 -15.62
N HIS A 59 5.78 18.45 -16.03
CA HIS A 59 4.96 17.48 -15.32
C HIS A 59 5.38 16.03 -15.64
N ASP A 60 5.28 15.16 -14.64
CA ASP A 60 5.47 13.72 -14.79
C ASP A 60 4.11 13.06 -15.09
N ALA A 61 3.85 12.76 -16.36
CA ALA A 61 2.58 12.20 -16.82
C ALA A 61 2.26 10.84 -16.17
N VAL A 62 3.27 9.99 -15.93
CA VAL A 62 3.10 8.69 -15.26
C VAL A 62 2.68 8.90 -13.80
N ARG A 63 3.34 9.82 -13.10
CA ARG A 63 3.03 10.14 -11.70
C ARG A 63 1.62 10.71 -11.55
N ILE A 64 1.18 11.58 -12.48
CA ILE A 64 -0.19 12.09 -12.51
C ILE A 64 -1.17 10.93 -12.71
N GLY A 65 -0.90 10.06 -13.68
CA GLY A 65 -1.74 8.89 -13.95
C GLY A 65 -1.85 7.90 -12.79
N LEU A 66 -0.87 7.89 -11.89
CA LEU A 66 -0.82 7.03 -10.70
C LEU A 66 -1.19 7.77 -9.40
N ALA A 67 -1.63 9.03 -9.47
CA ALA A 67 -1.98 9.84 -8.29
C ALA A 67 -3.07 9.19 -7.42
N GLY A 68 -3.97 8.42 -8.02
CA GLY A 68 -5.01 7.69 -7.31
C GLY A 68 -4.51 6.61 -6.34
N VAL A 69 -3.29 6.12 -6.49
CA VAL A 69 -2.66 5.19 -5.54
C VAL A 69 -2.59 5.81 -4.14
N GLN A 70 -2.40 7.13 -4.05
CA GLN A 70 -2.41 7.86 -2.79
C GLN A 70 -3.78 7.82 -2.08
N ALA A 71 -4.88 7.78 -2.81
CA ALA A 71 -6.22 7.60 -2.23
C ALA A 71 -6.48 6.10 -1.96
N GLY A 72 -6.09 5.22 -2.90
CA GLY A 72 -6.23 3.77 -2.77
C GLY A 72 -5.51 3.18 -1.57
N GLN A 73 -4.38 3.78 -1.14
CA GLN A 73 -3.68 3.34 0.06
C GLN A 73 -4.53 3.43 1.34
N ALA A 74 -5.43 4.42 1.45
CA ALA A 74 -6.32 4.52 2.60
C ALA A 74 -7.29 3.34 2.65
N VAL A 75 -7.88 2.98 1.51
CA VAL A 75 -8.75 1.80 1.39
C VAL A 75 -7.99 0.53 1.74
N THR A 76 -6.78 0.37 1.19
CA THR A 76 -5.90 -0.77 1.47
C THR A 76 -5.53 -0.86 2.95
N ALA A 77 -5.19 0.27 3.57
CA ALA A 77 -4.82 0.34 4.98
C ALA A 77 -5.99 -0.08 5.88
N VAL A 78 -7.16 0.49 5.65
CA VAL A 78 -8.38 0.14 6.41
C VAL A 78 -8.77 -1.32 6.20
N ALA A 79 -8.73 -1.82 4.96
CA ALA A 79 -9.02 -3.23 4.67
C ALA A 79 -8.09 -4.18 5.44
N ALA A 80 -6.78 -3.89 5.46
CA ALA A 80 -5.79 -4.69 6.17
C ALA A 80 -5.97 -4.62 7.70
N VAL A 81 -6.33 -3.45 8.24
CA VAL A 81 -6.69 -3.29 9.66
C VAL A 81 -7.89 -4.18 9.98
N LEU A 82 -8.98 -4.08 9.23
CA LEU A 82 -10.21 -4.84 9.47
C LEU A 82 -10.01 -6.35 9.33
N ALA A 83 -9.09 -6.79 8.47
CA ALA A 83 -8.79 -8.21 8.26
C ALA A 83 -8.29 -8.93 9.54
N ILE A 84 -7.72 -8.21 10.51
CA ILE A 84 -7.31 -8.79 11.78
C ILE A 84 -8.17 -8.31 12.95
N THR A 85 -8.52 -7.04 13.01
CA THR A 85 -9.27 -6.48 14.14
C THR A 85 -10.71 -6.99 14.19
N GLY A 86 -11.29 -7.36 13.05
CA GLY A 86 -12.60 -8.04 13.01
C GLY A 86 -12.62 -9.37 13.77
N GLU A 87 -11.51 -10.10 13.83
CA GLU A 87 -11.41 -11.32 14.62
C GLU A 87 -11.27 -11.02 16.13
N TYR A 88 -10.64 -9.90 16.49
CA TYR A 88 -10.61 -9.46 17.90
C TYR A 88 -11.98 -9.02 18.37
N GLY A 89 -12.71 -8.23 17.59
CA GLY A 89 -14.04 -7.72 17.96
C GLY A 89 -15.12 -8.81 18.10
N THR A 90 -15.04 -9.88 17.29
CA THR A 90 -15.97 -11.02 17.36
C THR A 90 -15.52 -12.11 18.34
N GLY A 91 -14.34 -12.00 18.94
CA GLY A 91 -13.75 -13.04 19.79
C GLY A 91 -13.28 -14.29 19.03
N MET A 92 -13.40 -14.31 17.71
CA MET A 92 -12.98 -15.42 16.84
C MET A 92 -11.49 -15.69 16.92
N ILE A 93 -10.68 -14.69 17.34
CA ILE A 93 -9.23 -14.82 17.51
C ILE A 93 -8.88 -15.93 18.53
N ARG A 94 -9.70 -16.17 19.55
CA ARG A 94 -9.50 -17.26 20.53
C ARG A 94 -9.68 -18.63 19.87
N ALA A 95 -10.72 -18.80 19.06
CA ALA A 95 -10.92 -20.02 18.30
C ALA A 95 -9.77 -20.26 17.29
N THR A 96 -9.28 -19.20 16.66
CA THR A 96 -8.13 -19.27 15.74
C THR A 96 -6.87 -19.73 16.48
N PHE A 97 -6.58 -19.22 17.69
CA PHE A 97 -5.40 -19.63 18.47
C PHE A 97 -5.52 -21.02 19.11
N THR A 98 -6.73 -21.51 19.39
CA THR A 98 -6.95 -22.90 19.82
C THR A 98 -6.73 -23.88 18.67
N ALA A 99 -7.18 -23.54 17.46
CA ALA A 99 -6.97 -24.36 16.25
C ALA A 99 -5.52 -24.30 15.76
N MET A 100 -4.84 -23.15 15.92
CA MET A 100 -3.47 -22.91 15.48
C MET A 100 -2.63 -22.34 16.64
N PRO A 101 -2.01 -23.20 17.48
CA PRO A 101 -1.33 -22.77 18.72
C PRO A 101 -0.07 -21.92 18.46
N ARG A 102 0.42 -21.87 17.20
CA ARG A 102 1.57 -21.06 16.79
C ARG A 102 1.11 -19.69 16.31
N ARG A 103 1.00 -18.74 17.23
CA ARG A 103 0.54 -17.36 16.97
C ARG A 103 1.28 -16.66 15.82
N GLY A 104 2.60 -16.90 15.68
CA GLY A 104 3.38 -16.36 14.57
C GLY A 104 3.01 -16.95 13.20
N ALA A 105 2.55 -18.21 13.14
CA ALA A 105 2.10 -18.84 11.90
C ALA A 105 0.76 -18.23 11.43
N VAL A 106 -0.14 -17.91 12.36
CA VAL A 106 -1.40 -17.21 12.06
C VAL A 106 -1.11 -15.83 11.44
N LEU A 107 -0.20 -15.05 12.05
CA LEU A 107 0.20 -13.75 11.50
C LEU A 107 0.82 -13.89 10.11
N ALA A 108 1.71 -14.87 9.93
CA ALA A 108 2.36 -15.12 8.64
C ALA A 108 1.34 -15.55 7.56
N ALA A 109 0.42 -16.46 7.88
CA ALA A 109 -0.63 -16.89 6.96
C ALA A 109 -1.52 -15.71 6.54
N LYS A 110 -1.94 -14.89 7.50
CA LYS A 110 -2.72 -13.68 7.26
C LYS A 110 -1.95 -12.67 6.41
N ALA A 111 -0.67 -12.45 6.69
CA ALA A 111 0.19 -11.56 5.90
C ALA A 111 0.30 -12.02 4.44
N VAL A 112 0.48 -13.33 4.19
CA VAL A 112 0.55 -13.88 2.84
C VAL A 112 -0.76 -13.67 2.08
N VAL A 113 -1.90 -13.92 2.72
CA VAL A 113 -3.22 -13.79 2.06
C VAL A 113 -3.56 -12.33 1.80
N VAL A 114 -3.32 -11.43 2.77
CA VAL A 114 -3.55 -9.99 2.60
C VAL A 114 -2.63 -9.41 1.53
N ALA A 115 -1.34 -9.77 1.52
CA ALA A 115 -0.40 -9.35 0.47
C ALA A 115 -0.82 -9.86 -0.90
N GLY A 116 -1.18 -11.15 -1.03
CA GLY A 116 -1.64 -11.74 -2.29
C GLY A 116 -2.89 -11.07 -2.85
N LEU A 117 -3.88 -10.82 -1.99
CA LEU A 117 -5.11 -10.11 -2.37
C LEU A 117 -4.81 -8.68 -2.82
N THR A 118 -3.94 -7.97 -2.07
CA THR A 118 -3.57 -6.58 -2.40
C THR A 118 -2.73 -6.52 -3.67
N LEU A 119 -1.81 -7.46 -3.90
CA LEU A 119 -1.07 -7.55 -5.15
C LEU A 119 -2.01 -7.75 -6.35
N ALA A 120 -2.98 -8.64 -6.24
CA ALA A 120 -3.94 -8.90 -7.32
C ALA A 120 -4.84 -7.68 -7.57
N SER A 121 -5.51 -7.16 -6.54
CA SER A 121 -6.42 -6.02 -6.66
C SER A 121 -5.67 -4.72 -6.99
N GLY A 122 -4.48 -4.52 -6.41
CA GLY A 122 -3.61 -3.39 -6.71
C GLY A 122 -3.11 -3.40 -8.16
N THR A 123 -2.81 -4.57 -8.72
CA THR A 123 -2.46 -4.69 -10.14
C THR A 123 -3.62 -4.21 -11.02
N VAL A 124 -4.85 -4.66 -10.75
CA VAL A 124 -6.04 -4.21 -11.49
C VAL A 124 -6.23 -2.70 -11.35
N ALA A 125 -6.09 -2.16 -10.13
CA ALA A 125 -6.24 -0.74 -9.84
C ALA A 125 -5.19 0.12 -10.59
N VAL A 126 -3.92 -0.29 -10.54
CA VAL A 126 -2.81 0.43 -11.18
C VAL A 126 -2.93 0.37 -12.71
N LEU A 127 -3.23 -0.79 -13.28
CA LEU A 127 -3.44 -0.92 -14.73
C LEU A 127 -4.67 -0.12 -15.19
N GLY A 128 -5.76 -0.16 -14.43
CA GLY A 128 -6.94 0.67 -14.68
C GLY A 128 -6.63 2.17 -14.62
N SER A 129 -5.80 2.60 -13.67
CA SER A 129 -5.36 3.99 -13.55
C SER A 129 -4.50 4.44 -14.74
N LEU A 130 -3.54 3.60 -15.17
CA LEU A 130 -2.72 3.92 -16.35
C LEU A 130 -3.56 3.93 -17.63
N LEU A 131 -4.53 3.04 -17.75
CA LEU A 131 -5.46 3.06 -18.89
C LEU A 131 -6.31 4.33 -18.89
N ALA A 132 -6.87 4.71 -17.75
CA ALA A 132 -7.62 5.96 -17.60
C ALA A 132 -6.75 7.19 -17.93
N ALA A 133 -5.52 7.24 -17.41
CA ALA A 133 -4.57 8.31 -17.72
C ALA A 133 -4.23 8.37 -19.22
N ARG A 134 -4.00 7.21 -19.85
CA ARG A 134 -3.73 7.13 -21.29
C ARG A 134 -4.87 7.69 -22.15
N LEU A 135 -6.11 7.56 -21.69
CA LEU A 135 -7.28 8.07 -22.38
C LEU A 135 -7.56 9.55 -22.08
N VAL A 136 -7.28 10.02 -20.87
CA VAL A 136 -7.62 11.36 -20.41
C VAL A 136 -6.52 12.39 -20.69
N LEU A 137 -5.25 12.07 -20.42
CA LEU A 137 -4.12 13.01 -20.52
C LEU A 137 -3.97 13.69 -21.91
N PRO A 138 -4.21 13.00 -23.04
CA PRO A 138 -4.11 13.66 -24.36
C PRO A 138 -5.10 14.82 -24.50
N HIS A 139 -6.32 14.72 -23.90
CA HIS A 139 -7.32 15.80 -23.88
C HIS A 139 -6.92 16.99 -23.01
N SER A 140 -5.98 16.76 -22.07
CA SER A 140 -5.43 17.79 -21.18
C SER A 140 -4.12 18.40 -21.70
N GLY A 141 -3.75 18.14 -22.96
CA GLY A 141 -2.58 18.71 -23.60
C GLY A 141 -1.29 17.89 -23.49
N PHE A 142 -1.33 16.70 -22.89
CA PHE A 142 -0.19 15.78 -22.84
C PHE A 142 -0.10 14.97 -24.14
N THR A 143 0.38 15.61 -25.20
CA THR A 143 0.49 15.03 -26.54
C THR A 143 1.95 14.87 -26.97
N PRO A 144 2.24 14.01 -27.94
CA PRO A 144 3.59 13.87 -28.50
C PRO A 144 4.18 15.19 -29.02
N GLU A 145 3.34 16.09 -29.53
CA GLU A 145 3.74 17.41 -30.01
C GLU A 145 4.28 18.30 -28.88
N HIS A 146 3.78 18.11 -27.64
CA HIS A 146 4.28 18.79 -26.45
C HIS A 146 5.40 18.03 -25.73
N GLY A 147 5.89 16.92 -26.30
CA GLY A 147 6.99 16.12 -25.75
C GLY A 147 6.56 14.98 -24.82
N PHE A 148 5.26 14.63 -24.80
CA PHE A 148 4.72 13.53 -23.98
C PHE A 148 4.28 12.35 -24.86
N PRO A 149 5.11 11.29 -24.99
CA PRO A 149 4.71 10.08 -25.70
C PRO A 149 3.54 9.40 -24.98
N PRO A 150 2.73 8.61 -25.70
CA PRO A 150 1.65 7.85 -25.09
C PRO A 150 2.17 6.92 -23.99
N LEU A 151 1.48 6.89 -22.84
CA LEU A 151 1.85 6.00 -21.73
C LEU A 151 1.88 4.55 -22.22
N SER A 152 2.99 3.86 -22.01
CA SER A 152 3.20 2.47 -22.42
C SER A 152 3.93 1.69 -21.33
N LEU A 153 3.44 0.48 -21.03
CA LEU A 153 4.14 -0.45 -20.13
C LEU A 153 5.41 -1.07 -20.76
N ALA A 154 5.61 -0.91 -22.07
CA ALA A 154 6.87 -1.28 -22.71
C ALA A 154 8.02 -0.33 -22.36
N ASP A 155 7.71 0.87 -21.84
CA ASP A 155 8.69 1.82 -21.35
C ASP A 155 9.14 1.43 -19.93
N GLY A 156 10.45 1.27 -19.74
CA GLY A 156 11.05 0.81 -18.48
C GLY A 156 10.69 1.66 -17.26
N PRO A 157 10.78 3.00 -17.31
CA PRO A 157 10.35 3.87 -16.23
C PRO A 157 8.88 3.72 -15.86
N THR A 158 7.99 3.62 -16.85
CA THR A 158 6.54 3.41 -16.63
C THR A 158 6.25 2.05 -15.99
N LEU A 159 6.91 0.99 -16.47
CA LEU A 159 6.78 -0.35 -15.89
C LEU A 159 7.27 -0.38 -14.44
N ARG A 160 8.41 0.29 -14.15
CA ARG A 160 8.93 0.42 -12.78
C ARG A 160 7.91 1.14 -11.89
N ALA A 161 7.35 2.26 -12.33
CA ALA A 161 6.37 3.03 -11.59
C ALA A 161 5.10 2.22 -11.31
N ALA A 162 4.61 1.46 -12.29
CA ALA A 162 3.46 0.58 -12.16
C ALA A 162 3.73 -0.56 -11.16
N ALA A 163 4.78 -1.35 -11.38
CA ALA A 163 5.15 -2.46 -10.50
C ALA A 163 5.47 -1.98 -9.09
N GLY A 164 6.18 -0.85 -8.98
CA GLY A 164 6.50 -0.20 -7.71
C GLY A 164 5.25 0.26 -6.96
N SER A 165 4.22 0.77 -7.65
CA SER A 165 2.95 1.16 -7.04
C SER A 165 2.17 -0.04 -6.50
N VAL A 166 2.18 -1.16 -7.21
CA VAL A 166 1.57 -2.41 -6.73
C VAL A 166 2.30 -2.92 -5.49
N LEU A 167 3.64 -2.94 -5.51
CA LEU A 167 4.46 -3.31 -4.36
C LEU A 167 4.23 -2.35 -3.17
N TYR A 168 4.13 -1.05 -3.45
CA TYR A 168 3.80 -0.04 -2.45
C TYR A 168 2.50 -0.36 -1.72
N LEU A 169 1.40 -0.62 -2.44
CA LEU A 169 0.11 -0.99 -1.84
C LEU A 169 0.21 -2.26 -0.99
N ALA A 170 0.95 -3.26 -1.45
CA ALA A 170 1.17 -4.49 -0.69
C ALA A 170 1.96 -4.24 0.61
N LEU A 171 2.97 -3.38 0.57
CA LEU A 171 3.73 -2.99 1.76
C LEU A 171 2.87 -2.17 2.73
N ILE A 172 2.01 -1.27 2.24
CA ILE A 172 1.03 -0.54 3.08
C ILE A 172 0.06 -1.51 3.77
N ALA A 173 -0.45 -2.53 3.05
CA ALA A 173 -1.32 -3.54 3.64
C ALA A 173 -0.62 -4.31 4.76
N LEU A 174 0.63 -4.73 4.55
CA LEU A 174 1.43 -5.46 5.54
C LEU A 174 1.81 -4.57 6.74
N PHE A 175 2.19 -3.31 6.49
CA PHE A 175 2.43 -2.32 7.54
C PHE A 175 1.20 -2.14 8.42
N SER A 176 0.03 -1.94 7.80
CA SER A 176 -1.26 -1.77 8.48
C SER A 176 -1.66 -3.00 9.28
N LEU A 177 -1.45 -4.20 8.74
CA LEU A 177 -1.67 -5.47 9.43
C LEU A 177 -0.79 -5.58 10.68
N GLY A 178 0.48 -5.19 10.60
CA GLY A 178 1.40 -5.17 11.73
C GLY A 178 0.94 -4.23 12.84
N VAL A 179 0.61 -2.98 12.50
CA VAL A 179 0.09 -1.99 13.45
C VAL A 179 -1.22 -2.47 14.10
N ALA A 180 -2.16 -2.98 13.29
CA ALA A 180 -3.45 -3.46 13.78
C ALA A 180 -3.33 -4.64 14.74
N THR A 181 -2.38 -5.55 14.47
CA THR A 181 -2.07 -6.67 15.38
C THR A 181 -1.52 -6.19 16.73
N ALA A 182 -0.74 -5.10 16.73
CA ALA A 182 -0.17 -4.51 17.94
C ALA A 182 -1.21 -3.75 18.77
N VAL A 183 -2.09 -3.00 18.12
CA VAL A 183 -3.11 -2.12 18.73
C VAL A 183 -4.35 -2.91 19.17
N ARG A 184 -4.81 -3.89 18.39
CA ARG A 184 -5.96 -4.78 18.65
C ARG A 184 -7.34 -4.09 18.65
N ASP A 185 -7.41 -2.82 18.36
CA ASP A 185 -8.64 -2.05 18.19
C ASP A 185 -8.71 -1.49 16.76
N SER A 186 -9.87 -1.57 16.11
CA SER A 186 -10.00 -1.21 14.72
C SER A 186 -9.91 0.30 14.49
N ALA A 187 -10.57 1.09 15.32
CA ALA A 187 -10.60 2.54 15.16
C ALA A 187 -9.25 3.15 15.49
N ALA A 188 -8.63 2.75 16.61
CA ALA A 188 -7.32 3.22 17.02
C ALA A 188 -6.24 2.78 16.01
N ALA A 189 -6.27 1.54 15.51
CA ALA A 189 -5.30 1.07 14.52
C ALA A 189 -5.42 1.84 13.19
N ALA A 190 -6.65 2.05 12.71
CA ALA A 190 -6.89 2.85 11.51
C ALA A 190 -6.41 4.29 11.69
N GLY A 191 -6.71 4.91 12.83
CA GLY A 191 -6.24 6.27 13.17
C GLY A 191 -4.72 6.38 13.20
N VAL A 192 -4.02 5.43 13.83
CA VAL A 192 -2.56 5.39 13.88
C VAL A 192 -1.97 5.22 12.47
N VAL A 193 -2.47 4.26 11.69
CA VAL A 193 -1.96 4.02 10.34
C VAL A 193 -2.18 5.22 9.43
N LEU A 194 -3.41 5.75 9.37
CA LEU A 194 -3.70 6.92 8.52
C LEU A 194 -2.96 8.16 8.99
N GLY A 195 -2.80 8.35 10.31
CA GLY A 195 -1.99 9.41 10.88
C GLY A 195 -0.52 9.32 10.46
N LEU A 196 0.10 8.13 10.55
CA LEU A 196 1.48 7.91 10.10
C LEU A 196 1.65 8.10 8.59
N LEU A 197 0.66 7.73 7.80
CA LEU A 197 0.72 7.90 6.35
C LEU A 197 0.53 9.37 5.95
N TYR A 198 -0.57 9.99 6.35
CA TYR A 198 -0.95 11.30 5.84
C TYR A 198 -0.44 12.46 6.68
N ALA A 199 -0.53 12.38 8.03
CA ALA A 199 -0.07 13.47 8.88
C ALA A 199 1.45 13.59 8.84
N LEU A 200 2.19 12.47 8.95
CA LEU A 200 3.65 12.51 8.86
C LEU A 200 4.14 12.97 7.47
N ALA A 201 3.36 12.76 6.41
CA ALA A 201 3.68 13.26 5.09
C ALA A 201 3.40 14.76 4.91
N ALA A 202 2.37 15.30 5.58
CA ALA A 202 1.94 16.70 5.46
C ALA A 202 2.63 17.64 6.45
N VAL A 203 2.88 17.20 7.67
CA VAL A 203 3.48 18.00 8.77
C VAL A 203 4.75 18.75 8.37
N PRO A 204 5.70 18.15 7.63
CA PRO A 204 6.91 18.84 7.24
C PRO A 204 6.66 20.15 6.49
N PHE A 205 5.68 20.15 5.60
CA PHE A 205 5.39 21.30 4.75
C PHE A 205 4.63 22.42 5.47
N VAL A 206 3.91 22.09 6.55
CA VAL A 206 3.01 23.05 7.24
C VAL A 206 3.64 23.60 8.51
N MET A 207 4.39 22.77 9.25
CA MET A 207 4.82 23.11 10.63
C MET A 207 6.32 23.23 10.83
N VAL A 208 7.13 22.83 9.85
CA VAL A 208 8.60 22.85 10.00
C VAL A 208 9.19 23.90 9.07
N PRO A 209 9.69 25.04 9.60
CA PRO A 209 10.27 26.11 8.77
C PRO A 209 11.64 25.75 8.20
N ASP A 210 12.39 24.88 8.88
CA ASP A 210 13.76 24.51 8.52
C ASP A 210 13.77 23.51 7.36
N PRO A 211 14.42 23.84 6.20
CA PRO A 211 14.47 22.97 5.03
C PRO A 211 15.14 21.61 5.27
N ASP A 212 16.14 21.55 6.16
CA ASP A 212 16.87 20.31 6.44
C ASP A 212 15.98 19.32 7.20
N TRP A 213 15.22 19.80 8.18
CA TRP A 213 14.24 19.02 8.90
C TRP A 213 13.05 18.60 7.99
N GLN A 214 12.59 19.50 7.13
CA GLN A 214 11.57 19.15 6.12
C GLN A 214 12.03 17.98 5.25
N LEU A 215 13.27 18.06 4.76
CA LEU A 215 13.86 17.04 3.91
C LEU A 215 14.03 15.70 4.65
N LEU A 216 14.48 15.75 5.92
CA LEU A 216 14.62 14.54 6.74
C LEU A 216 13.26 13.88 6.96
N LEU A 217 12.25 14.63 7.40
CA LEU A 217 10.90 14.11 7.64
C LEU A 217 10.26 13.56 6.37
N TRP A 218 10.50 14.22 5.22
CA TRP A 218 10.06 13.71 3.92
C TRP A 218 10.69 12.35 3.61
N ARG A 219 12.00 12.22 3.83
CA ARG A 219 12.75 10.97 3.56
C ARG A 219 12.31 9.81 4.44
N ILE A 220 11.94 10.05 5.68
CA ILE A 220 11.52 9.00 6.62
C ILE A 220 10.01 8.70 6.54
N SER A 221 9.21 9.59 5.95
CA SER A 221 7.77 9.39 5.80
C SER A 221 7.46 8.16 4.94
N PRO A 222 6.70 7.18 5.43
CA PRO A 222 6.40 5.96 4.69
C PRO A 222 5.65 6.25 3.38
N MET A 223 4.75 7.26 3.37
CA MET A 223 4.01 7.64 2.17
C MET A 223 4.90 8.37 1.16
N ASN A 224 5.59 9.44 1.57
CA ASN A 224 6.39 10.25 0.64
C ASN A 224 7.54 9.44 0.04
N ALA A 225 8.28 8.71 0.90
CA ALA A 225 9.37 7.86 0.47
C ALA A 225 8.86 6.76 -0.47
N GLY A 226 7.81 6.04 -0.07
CA GLY A 226 7.29 4.92 -0.86
C GLY A 226 6.74 5.35 -2.24
N LEU A 227 6.05 6.50 -2.32
CA LEU A 227 5.54 7.03 -3.58
C LEU A 227 6.61 7.61 -4.52
N ALA A 228 7.86 7.79 -4.04
CA ALA A 228 8.98 8.18 -4.93
C ALA A 228 9.19 7.19 -6.08
N VAL A 229 8.77 5.92 -5.95
CA VAL A 229 8.85 4.90 -6.99
C VAL A 229 8.04 5.25 -8.24
N GLN A 230 7.02 6.10 -8.13
CA GLN A 230 6.17 6.54 -9.23
C GLN A 230 6.82 7.59 -10.13
N SER A 231 7.86 8.27 -9.66
CA SER A 231 8.51 9.33 -10.42
C SER A 231 9.28 8.77 -11.60
N THR A 232 9.02 9.29 -12.79
CA THR A 232 9.69 8.90 -14.03
C THR A 232 10.51 10.04 -14.64
N ALA A 233 10.22 11.30 -14.27
CA ALA A 233 10.93 12.49 -14.69
C ALA A 233 11.72 13.11 -13.52
N ASN A 234 12.76 13.88 -13.83
CA ASN A 234 13.57 14.66 -12.87
C ASN A 234 14.08 13.85 -11.66
N LEU A 235 14.54 12.63 -11.90
CA LEU A 235 14.97 11.70 -10.83
C LEU A 235 16.12 12.25 -9.99
N SER A 236 16.98 13.10 -10.57
CA SER A 236 18.10 13.76 -9.86
C SER A 236 17.66 14.81 -8.83
N ALA A 237 16.45 15.36 -8.99
CA ALA A 237 15.89 16.33 -8.05
C ALA A 237 15.14 15.67 -6.87
N LEU A 238 14.94 14.35 -6.90
CA LEU A 238 14.28 13.65 -5.82
C LEU A 238 15.19 13.51 -4.60
N PRO A 239 14.65 13.70 -3.37
CA PRO A 239 15.39 13.47 -2.14
C PRO A 239 15.85 12.02 -1.92
N LEU A 240 15.15 11.06 -2.52
CA LEU A 240 15.46 9.62 -2.53
C LEU A 240 15.28 9.06 -3.93
N THR A 241 16.14 8.12 -4.28
CA THR A 241 15.91 7.32 -5.49
C THR A 241 14.65 6.45 -5.32
N PRO A 242 13.97 6.08 -6.42
CA PRO A 242 12.76 5.26 -6.39
C PRO A 242 12.86 4.01 -5.50
N TRP A 243 13.96 3.28 -5.58
CA TRP A 243 14.17 2.05 -4.79
C TRP A 243 14.55 2.32 -3.34
N GLN A 244 15.27 3.42 -3.05
CA GLN A 244 15.51 3.83 -1.66
C GLN A 244 14.22 4.17 -0.95
N GLY A 245 13.28 4.80 -1.63
CA GLY A 245 11.95 5.07 -1.08
C GLY A 245 11.18 3.80 -0.73
N VAL A 246 11.21 2.79 -1.59
CA VAL A 246 10.63 1.47 -1.30
C VAL A 246 11.33 0.80 -0.12
N ALA A 247 12.65 0.94 0.00
CA ALA A 247 13.40 0.37 1.13
C ALA A 247 12.98 1.01 2.47
N VAL A 248 12.75 2.32 2.52
CA VAL A 248 12.21 3.00 3.71
C VAL A 248 10.86 2.42 4.13
N LEU A 249 9.92 2.28 3.18
CA LEU A 249 8.62 1.69 3.48
C LEU A 249 8.73 0.21 3.90
N THR A 250 9.66 -0.53 3.29
CA THR A 250 9.95 -1.93 3.70
C THR A 250 10.45 -1.99 5.14
N ALA A 251 11.30 -1.05 5.56
CA ALA A 251 11.77 -0.95 6.94
C ALA A 251 10.61 -0.69 7.92
N TRP A 252 9.69 0.23 7.61
CA TRP A 252 8.48 0.48 8.39
C TRP A 252 7.61 -0.78 8.50
N THR A 253 7.41 -1.46 7.38
CA THR A 253 6.64 -2.72 7.31
C THR A 253 7.29 -3.82 8.15
N ALA A 254 8.59 -4.01 8.02
CA ALA A 254 9.33 -4.99 8.81
C ALA A 254 9.26 -4.67 10.32
N ALA A 255 9.46 -3.41 10.70
CA ALA A 255 9.38 -2.97 12.08
C ALA A 255 7.99 -3.23 12.70
N SER A 256 6.91 -2.90 11.96
CA SER A 256 5.54 -3.13 12.44
C SER A 256 5.21 -4.62 12.60
N LEU A 257 5.60 -5.46 11.65
CA LEU A 257 5.39 -6.91 11.72
C LEU A 257 6.23 -7.58 12.81
N LEU A 258 7.47 -7.15 13.01
CA LEU A 258 8.32 -7.63 14.10
C LEU A 258 7.73 -7.25 15.45
N LEU A 259 7.30 -6.01 15.63
CA LEU A 259 6.62 -5.56 16.83
C LEU A 259 5.36 -6.38 17.10
N ALA A 260 4.52 -6.59 16.07
CA ALA A 260 3.34 -7.43 16.14
C ALA A 260 3.68 -8.86 16.60
N ALA A 261 4.70 -9.48 16.00
CA ALA A 261 5.14 -10.84 16.34
C ALA A 261 5.66 -10.94 17.79
N LEU A 262 6.40 -9.94 18.26
CA LEU A 262 6.90 -9.86 19.62
C LEU A 262 5.75 -9.69 20.63
N LEU A 263 4.79 -8.80 20.35
CA LEU A 263 3.64 -8.58 21.23
C LEU A 263 2.71 -9.80 21.29
N LEU A 264 2.52 -10.52 20.17
CA LEU A 264 1.77 -11.78 20.16
C LEU A 264 2.41 -12.88 21.01
N ARG A 265 3.74 -12.87 21.17
CA ARG A 265 4.46 -13.82 22.04
C ARG A 265 4.37 -13.45 23.50
N ARG A 266 4.33 -12.15 23.83
CA ARG A 266 4.39 -11.65 25.22
C ARG A 266 3.01 -11.44 25.86
N ARG A 267 1.96 -11.17 25.05
CA ARG A 267 0.61 -10.89 25.55
C ARG A 267 -0.26 -12.13 25.39
N ASP A 268 -0.98 -12.49 26.47
CA ASP A 268 -2.05 -13.48 26.38
C ASP A 268 -3.25 -12.88 25.62
N ALA A 269 -3.95 -13.76 24.89
CA ALA A 269 -5.09 -13.36 24.07
C ALA A 269 -6.36 -13.26 24.93
#